data_7b28c54d85510adb3e0095d536d068fd
#
_entry.id   7b28c54d85510adb3e0095d536d068fd
#
_cell.length_a   1.000
_cell.length_b   1.000
_cell.length_c   1.000
_cell.angle_alpha   90.00
_cell.angle_beta   90.00
_cell.angle_gamma   90.00
#
_symmetry.space_group_name_H-M   'P 1'
#
loop_
_entity.id
_entity.type
_entity.pdbx_description
1 polymer ?
#
loop_
_entity_poly.entity_id
_entity_poly.type
_entity_poly.pdbx_seq_one_letter_code
_entity_poly.pdbx_strand_id
1 'polypeptide(L)'
;MSRRNYIFDTIRQVFGLFGYRQIETPAMENLSTLMGKYGEEGDKLLFKILNSGDFMRGITPEALAGDPAPLAAKLCDRGLRYDLTVPFARFVVQHRDELQMPFKRFQIQPVWRADRPQKGRSREVYQCPAAAVGSDSLVHQIAP
;
A
#
# COMPACT_ATOMS: atom_id res chain seq x y z
N MET A 1 3.78 8.62 21.84
CA MET A 1 4.72 7.78 21.10
C MET A 1 5.06 6.46 21.81
N SER A 2 5.30 6.41 23.12
CA SER A 2 5.67 5.18 23.84
C SER A 2 4.67 4.01 23.71
N ARG A 3 3.35 4.28 23.82
CA ARG A 3 2.32 3.21 23.69
C ARG A 3 2.32 2.56 22.31
N ARG A 4 2.49 3.33 21.23
CA ARG A 4 2.54 2.80 19.86
C ARG A 4 3.78 1.92 19.65
N ASN A 5 4.93 2.37 20.14
CA ASN A 5 6.15 1.59 20.03
C ASN A 5 6.06 0.27 20.81
N TYR A 6 5.49 0.30 22.01
CA TYR A 6 5.22 -0.91 22.79
C TYR A 6 4.38 -1.93 22.01
N ILE A 7 3.28 -1.48 21.36
CA ILE A 7 2.43 -2.34 20.52
C ILE A 7 3.25 -2.91 19.36
N PHE A 8 4.01 -2.08 18.66
CA PHE A 8 4.81 -2.52 17.52
C PHE A 8 5.90 -3.52 17.93
N ASP A 9 6.55 -3.31 19.06
CA ASP A 9 7.58 -4.22 19.57
C ASP A 9 6.97 -5.56 20.00
N THR A 10 5.79 -5.54 20.61
CA THR A 10 5.05 -6.77 20.93
C THR A 10 4.69 -7.54 19.65
N ILE A 11 4.19 -6.86 18.61
CA ILE A 11 3.88 -7.47 17.30
C ILE A 11 5.13 -8.10 16.68
N ARG A 12 6.27 -7.38 16.69
CA ARG A 12 7.55 -7.91 16.16
C ARG A 12 7.99 -9.17 16.88
N GLN A 13 7.91 -9.16 18.21
CA GLN A 13 8.27 -10.31 19.02
C GLN A 13 7.39 -11.52 18.71
N VAL A 14 6.08 -11.35 18.70
CA VAL A 14 5.13 -12.44 18.42
C VAL A 14 5.35 -13.01 17.01
N PHE A 15 5.38 -12.18 15.98
CA PHE A 15 5.57 -12.67 14.61
C PHE A 15 6.96 -13.31 14.41
N GLY A 16 7.98 -12.80 15.11
CA GLY A 16 9.32 -13.41 15.11
C GLY A 16 9.33 -14.84 15.63
N LEU A 17 8.57 -15.14 16.70
CA LEU A 17 8.44 -16.50 17.23
C LEU A 17 7.84 -17.50 16.22
N PHE A 18 6.98 -17.04 15.32
CA PHE A 18 6.36 -17.86 14.27
C PHE A 18 7.14 -17.87 12.95
N GLY A 19 8.35 -17.31 12.94
CA GLY A 19 9.22 -17.28 11.76
C GLY A 19 8.79 -16.30 10.68
N TYR A 20 7.97 -15.28 11.00
CA TYR A 20 7.64 -14.19 10.09
C TYR A 20 8.78 -13.18 10.01
N ARG A 21 9.11 -12.74 8.82
CA ARG A 21 10.11 -11.70 8.58
C ARG A 21 9.43 -10.35 8.38
N GLN A 22 9.95 -9.33 9.03
CA GLN A 22 9.51 -7.95 8.76
C GLN A 22 10.08 -7.49 7.43
N ILE A 23 9.21 -6.97 6.56
CA ILE A 23 9.60 -6.29 5.32
C ILE A 23 9.00 -4.89 5.29
N GLU A 24 9.58 -4.04 4.46
CA GLU A 24 9.06 -2.71 4.15
C GLU A 24 8.97 -2.53 2.65
N THR A 25 7.97 -1.79 2.21
CA THR A 25 7.75 -1.43 0.81
C THR A 25 7.64 0.09 0.69
N PRO A 26 7.93 0.67 -0.48
CA PRO A 26 7.80 2.10 -0.70
C PRO A 26 6.39 2.62 -0.43
N ALA A 27 6.29 3.85 0.07
CA ALA A 27 5.01 4.52 0.31
C ALA A 27 4.31 4.94 -0.99
N MET A 28 5.10 5.30 -1.99
CA MET A 28 4.63 5.73 -3.31
C MET A 28 4.66 4.56 -4.30
N GLU A 29 3.57 4.38 -5.02
CA GLU A 29 3.42 3.39 -6.08
C GLU A 29 3.02 4.06 -7.40
N ASN A 30 3.25 3.39 -8.53
CA ASN A 30 2.70 3.83 -9.80
C ASN A 30 1.18 3.85 -9.71
N LEU A 31 0.57 4.95 -10.12
CA LEU A 31 -0.88 5.10 -10.05
C LEU A 31 -1.60 4.01 -10.85
N SER A 32 -1.05 3.62 -12.00
CA SER A 32 -1.56 2.50 -12.82
C SER A 32 -1.53 1.14 -12.11
N THR A 33 -0.62 0.95 -11.13
CA THR A 33 -0.57 -0.26 -10.32
C THR A 33 -1.65 -0.26 -9.23
N LEU A 34 -1.99 0.91 -8.71
CA LEU A 34 -2.98 1.06 -7.63
C LEU A 34 -4.42 1.05 -8.17
N MET A 35 -4.66 1.71 -9.31
CA MET A 35 -6.00 1.87 -9.87
C MET A 35 -6.60 0.53 -10.34
N GLY A 36 -7.92 0.41 -10.20
CA GLY A 36 -8.67 -0.79 -10.58
C GLY A 36 -8.53 -1.97 -9.60
N LYS A 37 -7.75 -1.83 -8.53
CA LYS A 37 -7.54 -2.91 -7.55
C LYS A 37 -8.52 -2.87 -6.39
N TYR A 38 -9.08 -1.70 -6.11
CA TYR A 38 -9.94 -1.45 -4.95
C TYR A 38 -11.40 -1.15 -5.35
N GLY A 39 -11.75 -1.35 -6.63
CA GLY A 39 -13.02 -0.95 -7.21
C GLY A 39 -13.15 0.57 -7.36
N GLU A 40 -14.24 1.04 -7.98
CA GLU A 40 -14.45 2.48 -8.27
C GLU A 40 -14.44 3.36 -7.01
N GLU A 41 -15.00 2.88 -5.90
CA GLU A 41 -15.01 3.62 -4.65
C GLU A 41 -13.61 3.71 -4.04
N GLY A 42 -12.84 2.62 -4.06
CA GLY A 42 -11.47 2.61 -3.59
C GLY A 42 -10.56 3.51 -4.40
N ASP A 43 -10.73 3.54 -5.71
CA ASP A 43 -9.94 4.40 -6.61
C ASP A 43 -10.17 5.89 -6.34
N LYS A 44 -11.36 6.29 -5.86
CA LYS A 44 -11.68 7.65 -5.41
C LYS A 44 -10.97 8.03 -4.11
N LEU A 45 -10.60 7.04 -3.30
CA LEU A 45 -9.93 7.24 -2.02
C LEU A 45 -8.39 7.21 -2.12
N LEU A 46 -7.84 7.00 -3.31
CA LEU A 46 -6.41 7.07 -3.55
C LEU A 46 -5.91 8.51 -3.51
N PHE A 47 -4.88 8.75 -2.69
CA PHE A 47 -4.12 9.99 -2.78
C PHE A 47 -3.22 9.95 -4.01
N LYS A 48 -3.51 10.82 -4.96
CA LYS A 48 -2.70 11.01 -6.17
C LYS A 48 -1.63 12.07 -5.89
N ILE A 49 -0.42 11.85 -6.37
CA ILE A 49 0.73 12.75 -6.19
C ILE A 49 0.97 13.46 -7.50
N LEU A 50 0.92 14.80 -7.45
CA LEU A 50 1.21 15.64 -8.59
C LEU A 50 2.66 15.41 -9.07
N ASN A 51 2.85 15.30 -10.38
CA ASN A 51 4.16 15.11 -10.98
C ASN A 51 5.10 16.27 -10.63
N SER A 52 6.38 15.96 -10.42
CA SER A 52 7.39 16.96 -10.12
C SER A 52 7.79 17.74 -11.36
N GLY A 53 8.31 18.97 -11.17
CA GLY A 53 8.77 19.82 -12.26
C GLY A 53 7.61 20.49 -13.00
N ASP A 54 7.72 20.57 -14.33
CA ASP A 54 6.70 21.20 -15.17
C ASP A 54 5.52 20.23 -15.43
N PHE A 55 4.70 20.04 -14.40
CA PHE A 55 3.55 19.11 -14.42
C PHE A 55 2.44 19.56 -15.39
N MET A 56 2.45 20.83 -15.81
CA MET A 56 1.48 21.37 -16.80
C MET A 56 1.90 21.14 -18.24
N ARG A 57 3.10 20.64 -18.47
CA ARG A 57 3.62 20.42 -19.83
C ARG A 57 2.73 19.47 -20.63
N GLY A 58 2.25 19.95 -21.77
CA GLY A 58 1.37 19.19 -22.65
C GLY A 58 -0.10 19.12 -22.21
N ILE A 59 -0.48 19.91 -21.20
CA ILE A 59 -1.87 20.09 -20.82
C ILE A 59 -2.46 21.22 -21.66
N THR A 60 -3.55 20.92 -22.37
CA THR A 60 -4.27 21.93 -23.19
C THR A 60 -5.43 22.53 -22.41
N PRO A 61 -5.91 23.75 -22.78
CA PRO A 61 -7.07 24.35 -22.16
C PRO A 61 -8.33 23.46 -22.23
N GLU A 62 -8.49 22.71 -23.33
CA GLU A 62 -9.60 21.78 -23.52
C GLU A 62 -9.52 20.61 -22.54
N ALA A 63 -8.30 20.11 -22.24
CA ALA A 63 -8.10 19.06 -21.25
C ALA A 63 -8.42 19.53 -19.83
N LEU A 64 -8.17 20.82 -19.52
CA LEU A 64 -8.56 21.43 -18.23
C LEU A 64 -10.07 21.61 -18.08
N ALA A 65 -10.78 21.86 -19.18
CA ALA A 65 -12.23 22.01 -19.18
C ALA A 65 -13.00 20.68 -19.30
N GLY A 66 -12.29 19.59 -19.59
CA GLY A 66 -12.86 18.27 -19.84
C GLY A 66 -13.05 17.41 -18.59
N ASP A 67 -13.12 16.09 -18.79
CA ASP A 67 -13.26 15.12 -17.71
C ASP A 67 -12.03 15.14 -16.78
N PRO A 68 -12.20 15.27 -15.46
CA PRO A 68 -11.11 15.30 -14.51
C PRO A 68 -10.33 13.98 -14.41
N ALA A 69 -10.90 12.83 -14.78
CA ALA A 69 -10.23 11.55 -14.64
C ALA A 69 -9.04 11.36 -15.59
N PRO A 70 -9.15 11.60 -16.92
CA PRO A 70 -8.02 11.60 -17.83
C PRO A 70 -6.98 12.68 -17.50
N LEU A 71 -7.43 13.85 -17.03
CA LEU A 71 -6.55 14.93 -16.61
C LEU A 71 -5.70 14.50 -15.40
N ALA A 72 -6.32 13.89 -14.38
CA ALA A 72 -5.62 13.41 -13.21
C ALA A 72 -4.56 12.35 -13.57
N ALA A 73 -4.81 11.48 -14.56
CA ALA A 73 -3.84 10.49 -15.03
C ALA A 73 -2.63 11.13 -15.75
N LYS A 74 -2.80 12.31 -16.36
CA LYS A 74 -1.69 13.06 -16.97
C LYS A 74 -0.88 13.86 -15.94
N LEU A 75 -1.54 14.36 -14.90
CA LEU A 75 -0.93 15.19 -13.86
C LEU A 75 -0.24 14.37 -12.77
N CYS A 76 -0.64 13.10 -12.60
CA CYS A 76 -0.22 12.24 -11.49
C CYS A 76 0.14 10.85 -12.02
N ASP A 77 1.41 10.50 -12.04
CA ASP A 77 1.89 9.16 -12.36
C ASP A 77 2.07 8.28 -11.10
N ARG A 78 2.04 8.90 -9.93
CA ARG A 78 2.22 8.26 -8.63
C ARG A 78 1.02 8.48 -7.70
N GLY A 79 0.86 7.55 -6.76
CA GLY A 79 -0.09 7.67 -5.65
C GLY A 79 0.48 7.11 -4.36
N LEU A 80 -0.12 7.47 -3.23
CA LEU A 80 0.20 6.84 -1.96
C LEU A 80 -0.54 5.51 -1.85
N ARG A 81 0.12 4.50 -1.33
CA ARG A 81 -0.48 3.18 -1.13
C ARG A 81 -1.70 3.26 -0.21
N TYR A 82 -2.77 2.63 -0.64
CA TYR A 82 -4.04 2.55 0.08
C TYR A 82 -4.04 1.45 1.15
N ASP A 83 -3.34 0.36 0.87
CA ASP A 83 -3.07 -0.77 1.77
C ASP A 83 -1.66 -1.32 1.52
N LEU A 84 -1.32 -2.45 2.16
CA LEU A 84 -0.05 -3.11 2.00
C LEU A 84 -0.11 -4.38 1.13
N THR A 85 -1.27 -4.71 0.56
CA THR A 85 -1.47 -5.91 -0.27
C THR A 85 -0.84 -5.75 -1.64
N VAL A 86 -1.17 -4.68 -2.36
CA VAL A 86 -0.62 -4.41 -3.70
C VAL A 86 0.90 -4.21 -3.67
N PRO A 87 1.47 -3.39 -2.76
CA PRO A 87 2.92 -3.27 -2.62
C PRO A 87 3.59 -4.61 -2.28
N PHE A 88 2.97 -5.44 -1.47
CA PHE A 88 3.48 -6.78 -1.14
C PHE A 88 3.46 -7.71 -2.36
N ALA A 89 2.36 -7.78 -3.09
CA ALA A 89 2.28 -8.60 -4.31
C ALA A 89 3.37 -8.22 -5.31
N ARG A 90 3.61 -6.92 -5.50
CA ARG A 90 4.70 -6.42 -6.35
C ARG A 90 6.08 -6.82 -5.81
N PHE A 91 6.30 -6.71 -4.49
CA PHE A 91 7.54 -7.15 -3.84
C PHE A 91 7.82 -8.62 -4.11
N VAL A 92 6.82 -9.50 -3.95
CA VAL A 92 6.96 -10.94 -4.20
C VAL A 92 7.33 -11.22 -5.66
N VAL A 93 6.67 -10.54 -6.61
CA VAL A 93 6.97 -10.72 -8.04
C VAL A 93 8.39 -10.27 -8.38
N GLN A 94 8.82 -9.13 -7.83
CA GLN A 94 10.16 -8.56 -8.11
C GLN A 94 11.30 -9.38 -7.51
N HIS A 95 11.07 -10.04 -6.37
CA HIS A 95 12.09 -10.80 -5.64
C HIS A 95 11.84 -12.32 -5.69
N ARG A 96 11.03 -12.79 -6.66
CA ARG A 96 10.58 -14.18 -6.72
C ARG A 96 11.74 -15.19 -6.62
N ASP A 97 12.83 -14.92 -7.32
CA ASP A 97 13.98 -15.82 -7.41
C ASP A 97 14.91 -15.74 -6.18
N GLU A 98 14.72 -14.73 -5.34
CA GLU A 98 15.50 -14.50 -4.12
C GLU A 98 14.77 -15.03 -2.86
N LEU A 99 13.44 -15.19 -2.95
CA LEU A 99 12.62 -15.57 -1.82
C LEU A 99 12.57 -17.09 -1.63
N GLN A 100 12.91 -17.54 -0.43
CA GLN A 100 12.69 -18.93 -0.02
C GLN A 100 11.21 -19.15 0.31
N MET A 101 10.59 -20.12 -0.36
CA MET A 101 9.19 -20.49 -0.11
C MET A 101 9.10 -21.64 0.91
N PRO A 102 8.08 -21.66 1.77
CA PRO A 102 7.05 -20.64 1.96
C PRO A 102 7.62 -19.38 2.61
N PHE A 103 7.28 -18.23 2.03
CA PHE A 103 7.71 -16.93 2.53
C PHE A 103 6.66 -16.34 3.48
N LYS A 104 7.01 -16.26 4.77
CA LYS A 104 6.18 -15.65 5.82
C LYS A 104 6.66 -14.23 6.08
N ARG A 105 5.78 -13.26 5.95
CA ARG A 105 6.13 -11.85 6.19
C ARG A 105 5.09 -11.12 7.04
N PHE A 106 5.52 -10.08 7.72
CA PHE A 106 4.65 -9.04 8.25
C PHE A 106 5.21 -7.65 7.92
N GLN A 107 4.35 -6.64 7.99
CA GLN A 107 4.71 -5.25 7.80
C GLN A 107 4.09 -4.41 8.91
N ILE A 108 4.78 -3.34 9.33
CA ILE A 108 4.25 -2.33 10.24
C ILE A 108 4.51 -0.99 9.57
N GLN A 109 3.58 -0.52 8.74
CA GLN A 109 3.78 0.67 7.94
C GLN A 109 2.49 1.48 7.80
N PRO A 110 2.61 2.82 7.59
CA PRO A 110 1.45 3.66 7.34
C PRO A 110 0.87 3.42 5.94
N VAL A 111 -0.44 3.61 5.83
CA VAL A 111 -1.19 3.68 4.58
C VAL A 111 -2.07 4.92 4.59
N TRP A 112 -2.49 5.38 3.42
CA TRP A 112 -3.21 6.63 3.27
C TRP A 112 -4.50 6.42 2.48
N ARG A 113 -5.60 6.94 3.05
CA ARG A 113 -6.93 6.88 2.46
C ARG A 113 -7.58 8.26 2.49
N ALA A 114 -8.09 8.73 1.36
CA ALA A 114 -8.72 10.04 1.25
C ALA A 114 -10.16 10.07 1.80
N ASP A 115 -10.45 9.22 2.79
CA ASP A 115 -11.72 9.23 3.52
C ASP A 115 -12.01 10.60 4.15
N ARG A 116 -13.30 10.90 4.33
CA ARG A 116 -13.70 12.05 5.13
C ARG A 116 -13.27 11.83 6.58
N PRO A 117 -12.49 12.75 7.19
CA PRO A 117 -12.09 12.62 8.57
C PRO A 117 -13.29 12.55 9.50
N GLN A 118 -13.29 11.57 10.40
CA GLN A 118 -14.33 11.38 11.43
C GLN A 118 -13.65 11.02 12.74
N LYS A 119 -14.38 11.09 13.86
CA LYS A 119 -13.86 10.65 15.15
C LYS A 119 -13.41 9.17 15.06
N GLY A 120 -12.14 8.91 15.31
CA GLY A 120 -11.54 7.57 15.22
C GLY A 120 -11.13 7.13 13.80
N ARG A 121 -11.33 7.95 12.76
CA ARG A 121 -10.90 7.66 11.38
C ARG A 121 -10.00 8.78 10.88
N SER A 122 -8.71 8.48 10.73
CA SER A 122 -7.72 9.39 10.16
C SER A 122 -7.36 8.98 8.72
N ARG A 123 -6.81 9.93 7.96
CA ARG A 123 -6.35 9.68 6.58
C ARG A 123 -5.05 8.89 6.51
N GLU A 124 -4.25 8.92 7.57
CA GLU A 124 -3.08 8.09 7.74
C GLU A 124 -3.33 7.12 8.89
N VAL A 125 -3.17 5.83 8.63
CA VAL A 125 -3.30 4.76 9.62
C VAL A 125 -2.18 3.75 9.45
N TYR A 126 -1.71 3.16 10.56
CA TYR A 126 -0.77 2.06 10.50
C TYR A 126 -1.49 0.75 10.27
N GLN A 127 -1.01 -0.03 9.33
CA GLN A 127 -1.43 -1.42 9.13
C GLN A 127 -0.32 -2.37 9.57
N CYS A 128 -0.74 -3.51 10.13
CA CYS A 128 0.15 -4.57 10.59
C CYS A 128 -0.28 -5.93 9.98
N PRO A 129 -0.35 -6.07 8.64
CA PRO A 129 -0.74 -7.33 8.02
C PRO A 129 0.38 -8.36 8.10
N ALA A 130 -0.01 -9.62 8.27
CA ALA A 130 0.85 -10.78 8.08
C ALA A 130 0.31 -11.62 6.93
N ALA A 131 1.20 -12.26 6.18
CA ALA A 131 0.86 -13.18 5.10
C ALA A 131 1.95 -14.24 4.90
N ALA A 132 1.53 -15.41 4.43
CA ALA A 132 2.41 -16.46 3.92
C ALA A 132 2.12 -16.69 2.44
N VAL A 133 3.16 -16.90 1.64
CA VAL A 133 3.08 -17.13 0.20
C VAL A 133 3.89 -18.36 -0.16
N GLY A 134 3.44 -19.10 -1.18
CA GLY A 134 4.14 -20.28 -1.70
C GLY A 134 3.89 -21.55 -0.92
N SER A 135 2.72 -21.66 -0.29
CA SER A 135 2.25 -22.91 0.35
C SER A 135 0.74 -23.04 0.21
N ASP A 136 0.29 -24.21 -0.16
CA ASP A 136 -1.13 -24.59 -0.20
C ASP A 136 -1.63 -25.10 1.17
N SER A 137 -0.75 -25.19 2.16
CA SER A 137 -1.06 -25.69 3.50
C SER A 137 -1.84 -24.66 4.33
N LEU A 138 -3.00 -25.06 4.84
CA LEU A 138 -3.81 -24.28 5.78
C LEU A 138 -3.14 -24.10 7.16
N VAL A 139 -2.09 -24.87 7.47
CA VAL A 139 -1.36 -24.75 8.74
C VAL A 139 -0.82 -23.32 8.97
N HIS A 140 -0.49 -22.60 7.89
CA HIS A 140 -0.05 -21.21 7.97
C HIS A 140 -1.17 -20.21 8.30
N GLN A 141 -2.44 -20.63 8.21
CA GLN A 141 -3.62 -19.82 8.55
C GLN A 141 -4.06 -20.00 10.01
N ILE A 142 -3.62 -21.10 10.64
CA ILE A 142 -3.99 -21.49 12.01
C ILE A 142 -2.98 -20.92 13.03
N ALA A 143 -1.77 -20.61 12.61
CA ALA A 143 -0.81 -19.93 13.47
C ALA A 143 -1.27 -18.48 13.69
N PRO A 144 -1.44 -18.06 14.96
CA PRO A 144 -1.93 -16.74 15.33
C PRO A 144 -1.01 -15.60 14.85
#